data_c698ce50d7a0a2c20093bcb2b045742d
#
_entry.id   c698ce50d7a0a2c20093bcb2b045742d
#
_cell.length_a   1.000
_cell.length_b   1.000
_cell.length_c   1.000
_cell.angle_alpha   90.00
_cell.angle_beta   90.00
_cell.angle_gamma   90.00
#
_symmetry.space_group_name_H-M   'P 1'
#
loop_
_entity.id
_entity.type
_entity.pdbx_description
1 polymer ?
#
loop_
_entity_poly.entity_id
_entity_poly.type
_entity_poly.pdbx_seq_one_letter_code
_entity_poly.pdbx_strand_id
1 'polypeptide(L)'
;MTHDYPKPTGTGKNKISTVSDYFRNIRTHSIHPRVSVGYDFGGWRIAADYARYRKWNNNKYSVNIKELLRNDNANSGGNKHLNIKTRKTEHRENGTFHAVSSLGLSTIYDFDTGSRFKPYIGMRVAYGHVRHQVRSVQQETEIVTTYPSDGSAKTSVPSEMPPKPAYHENRSSRRLGFGAMAGVGIDVAPGLTLDAGYRYHYWGRLENTRFKTHEASLGMRYRF
;
A
#
# COMPACT_ATOMS: atom_id res chain seq x y z
N MET A 1 -2.73 5.41 5.81
CA MET A 1 -2.98 4.05 5.33
C MET A 1 -1.66 3.30 5.35
N THR A 2 -1.56 2.17 6.03
CA THR A 2 -0.31 1.42 6.20
C THR A 2 -0.51 0.04 5.60
N HIS A 3 0.34 -0.33 4.65
CA HIS A 3 0.38 -1.66 4.05
C HIS A 3 1.58 -2.44 4.59
N ASP A 4 1.34 -3.57 5.23
CA ASP A 4 2.37 -4.52 5.63
C ASP A 4 2.43 -5.65 4.60
N TYR A 5 3.53 -5.75 3.87
CA TYR A 5 3.76 -6.88 2.97
C TYR A 5 4.46 -8.03 3.71
N PRO A 6 4.08 -9.29 3.48
CA PRO A 6 4.80 -10.42 4.05
C PRO A 6 6.22 -10.49 3.45
N LYS A 7 7.18 -10.90 4.27
CA LYS A 7 8.54 -11.18 3.81
C LYS A 7 8.48 -12.27 2.74
N PRO A 8 9.22 -12.16 1.62
CA PRO A 8 9.37 -13.25 0.70
C PRO A 8 10.14 -14.39 1.42
N THR A 9 9.46 -15.51 1.64
CA THR A 9 10.05 -16.74 2.15
C THR A 9 10.56 -17.54 0.96
N GLY A 10 11.85 -17.44 0.67
CA GLY A 10 12.53 -18.24 -0.34
C GLY A 10 13.90 -18.61 0.14
N THR A 11 14.10 -19.87 0.52
CA THR A 11 15.40 -20.50 0.71
C THR A 11 15.95 -20.94 -0.65
N GLY A 12 16.62 -20.04 -1.33
CA GLY A 12 17.35 -20.34 -2.55
C GLY A 12 18.62 -19.52 -2.62
N LYS A 13 19.69 -20.08 -3.21
CA LYS A 13 20.99 -19.43 -3.44
C LYS A 13 20.93 -18.16 -4.34
N ASN A 14 19.75 -17.67 -4.65
CA ASN A 14 19.52 -16.50 -5.47
C ASN A 14 19.32 -15.28 -4.56
N LYS A 15 20.27 -14.37 -4.55
CA LYS A 15 20.13 -13.08 -3.89
C LYS A 15 19.05 -12.29 -4.64
N ILE A 16 17.82 -12.33 -4.16
CA ILE A 16 16.74 -11.48 -4.64
C ILE A 16 16.92 -10.13 -3.95
N SER A 17 17.48 -9.19 -4.66
CA SER A 17 17.49 -7.79 -4.21
C SER A 17 16.17 -7.17 -4.64
N THR A 18 15.16 -7.23 -3.80
CA THR A 18 13.89 -6.57 -4.04
C THR A 18 13.91 -5.19 -3.38
N VAL A 19 13.69 -4.15 -4.18
CA VAL A 19 13.46 -2.80 -3.65
C VAL A 19 12.20 -2.76 -2.77
N SER A 20 11.31 -3.76 -2.89
CA SER A 20 10.14 -3.94 -2.03
C SER A 20 10.48 -4.16 -0.55
N ASP A 21 11.70 -4.61 -0.20
CA ASP A 21 12.15 -4.67 1.18
C ASP A 21 12.24 -3.29 1.85
N TYR A 22 12.37 -2.23 1.06
CA TYR A 22 12.35 -0.85 1.53
C TYR A 22 10.93 -0.30 1.78
N PHE A 23 9.90 -0.93 1.24
CA PHE A 23 8.50 -0.49 1.35
C PHE A 23 7.67 -1.40 2.27
N ARG A 24 8.24 -1.79 3.41
CA ARG A 24 7.52 -2.59 4.42
C ARG A 24 6.26 -1.90 4.95
N ASN A 25 6.21 -0.57 4.89
CA ASN A 25 5.10 0.23 5.36
C ASN A 25 4.82 1.35 4.36
N ILE A 26 3.88 1.16 3.45
CA ILE A 26 3.43 2.25 2.59
C ILE A 26 2.45 3.09 3.40
N ARG A 27 2.88 4.30 3.76
CA ARG A 27 2.02 5.31 4.37
C ARG A 27 1.57 6.28 3.29
N THR A 28 0.28 6.32 3.03
CA THR A 28 -0.31 7.34 2.16
C THR A 28 -1.12 8.30 3.00
N HIS A 29 -0.92 9.60 2.78
CA HIS A 29 -1.72 10.64 3.39
C HIS A 29 -2.70 11.15 2.34
N SER A 30 -3.97 11.18 2.66
CA SER A 30 -4.99 11.75 1.79
C SER A 30 -6.03 12.50 2.59
N ILE A 31 -6.39 13.67 2.09
CA ILE A 31 -7.56 14.41 2.57
C ILE A 31 -8.78 13.86 1.83
N HIS A 32 -9.83 13.51 2.55
CA HIS A 32 -11.05 12.97 1.96
C HIS A 32 -12.28 13.58 2.61
N PRO A 33 -13.30 13.91 1.82
CA PRO A 33 -14.57 14.38 2.34
C PRO A 33 -15.34 13.22 3.00
N ARG A 34 -16.06 13.55 4.06
CA ARG A 34 -16.98 12.67 4.76
C ARG A 34 -18.28 13.43 5.04
N VAL A 35 -19.38 12.77 4.79
CA VAL A 35 -20.72 13.25 5.15
C VAL A 35 -21.32 12.25 6.12
N SER A 36 -21.97 12.73 7.15
CA SER A 36 -22.66 11.90 8.14
C SER A 36 -24.02 12.47 8.50
N VAL A 37 -24.94 11.57 8.78
CA VAL A 37 -26.25 11.86 9.35
C VAL A 37 -26.47 10.94 10.54
N GLY A 38 -27.07 11.45 11.60
CA GLY A 38 -27.27 10.66 12.81
C GLY A 38 -28.37 11.20 13.69
N TYR A 39 -28.64 10.44 14.74
CA TYR A 39 -29.61 10.78 15.77
C TYR A 39 -28.91 10.80 17.14
N ASP A 40 -29.26 11.83 17.93
CA ASP A 40 -28.71 12.08 19.27
C ASP A 40 -29.78 11.75 20.32
N PHE A 41 -29.47 10.82 21.23
CA PHE A 41 -30.33 10.37 22.32
C PHE A 41 -30.02 11.07 23.66
N GLY A 42 -29.24 12.15 23.61
CA GLY A 42 -28.90 12.92 24.81
C GLY A 42 -27.61 12.51 25.53
N GLY A 43 -26.81 11.65 24.99
CA GLY A 43 -25.50 11.20 25.49
C GLY A 43 -24.95 10.15 24.56
N TRP A 44 -25.85 9.41 23.94
CA TRP A 44 -25.53 8.45 22.91
C TRP A 44 -25.97 8.98 21.55
N ARG A 45 -25.10 8.82 20.56
CA ARG A 45 -25.40 9.11 19.16
C ARG A 45 -25.23 7.87 18.29
N ILE A 46 -26.11 7.71 17.35
CA ILE A 46 -25.94 6.76 16.23
C ILE A 46 -25.80 7.60 14.97
N ALA A 47 -24.75 7.34 14.18
CA ALA A 47 -24.50 8.07 12.95
C ALA A 47 -24.14 7.12 11.81
N ALA A 48 -24.76 7.35 10.66
CA ALA A 48 -24.34 6.75 9.40
C ALA A 48 -23.45 7.74 8.65
N ASP A 49 -22.36 7.28 8.08
CA ASP A 49 -21.43 8.11 7.35
C ASP A 49 -20.97 7.50 6.04
N TYR A 50 -20.69 8.37 5.07
CA TYR A 50 -20.09 8.04 3.81
C TYR A 50 -18.81 8.84 3.60
N ALA A 51 -17.73 8.15 3.25
CA ALA A 51 -16.45 8.75 2.94
C ALA A 51 -15.95 8.27 1.59
N ARG A 52 -15.33 9.18 0.83
CA ARG A 52 -14.69 8.90 -0.45
C ARG A 52 -13.22 9.28 -0.38
N TYR A 53 -12.35 8.31 -0.57
CA TYR A 53 -10.91 8.50 -0.52
C TYR A 53 -10.36 8.84 -1.90
N ARG A 54 -9.28 9.62 -1.94
CA ARG A 54 -8.59 9.95 -3.20
C ARG A 54 -7.87 8.73 -3.77
N LYS A 55 -7.62 8.76 -5.05
CA LYS A 55 -6.77 7.79 -5.74
C LYS A 55 -5.36 7.81 -5.15
N TRP A 56 -4.74 6.66 -5.05
CA TRP A 56 -3.32 6.55 -4.76
C TRP A 56 -2.69 5.47 -5.61
N ASN A 57 -1.39 5.62 -5.88
CA ASN A 57 -0.59 4.69 -6.65
C ASN A 57 0.35 3.94 -5.71
N ASN A 58 0.51 2.66 -5.98
CA ASN A 58 1.48 1.81 -5.34
C ASN A 58 2.33 1.16 -6.43
N ASN A 59 3.59 1.60 -6.55
CA ASN A 59 4.51 1.10 -7.56
C ASN A 59 5.53 0.21 -6.86
N LYS A 60 5.73 -0.98 -7.41
CA LYS A 60 6.76 -1.92 -6.97
C LYS A 60 7.75 -2.11 -8.09
N TYR A 61 9.01 -2.18 -7.74
CA TYR A 61 10.09 -2.52 -8.64
C TYR A 61 10.97 -3.59 -7.98
N SER A 62 11.23 -4.67 -8.70
CA SER A 62 12.11 -5.73 -8.24
C SER A 62 13.07 -6.14 -9.33
N VAL A 63 14.29 -6.46 -8.94
CA VAL A 63 15.34 -6.97 -9.82
C VAL A 63 15.82 -8.30 -9.27
N ASN A 64 15.83 -9.31 -10.12
CA ASN A 64 16.40 -10.62 -9.82
C ASN A 64 17.55 -10.86 -10.79
N ILE A 65 18.72 -11.25 -10.26
CA ILE A 65 19.91 -11.60 -11.05
C ILE A 65 20.23 -13.07 -10.77
N LYS A 66 20.18 -13.88 -11.80
CA LYS A 66 20.47 -15.32 -11.73
C LYS A 66 21.66 -15.65 -12.63
N GLU A 67 22.66 -16.30 -12.08
CA GLU A 67 23.74 -16.90 -12.86
C GLU A 67 23.18 -18.14 -13.58
N LEU A 68 23.32 -18.18 -14.90
CA LEU A 68 22.81 -19.27 -15.73
C LEU A 68 23.90 -20.27 -16.08
N LEU A 69 25.08 -19.79 -16.48
CA LEU A 69 26.19 -20.59 -16.94
C LEU A 69 27.49 -19.95 -16.48
N ARG A 70 28.45 -20.80 -16.14
CA ARG A 70 29.82 -20.44 -15.87
C ARG A 70 30.72 -21.38 -16.64
N ASN A 71 31.37 -20.86 -17.67
CA ASN A 71 32.25 -21.66 -18.51
C ASN A 71 33.66 -21.11 -18.49
N ASP A 72 34.60 -21.95 -18.19
CA ASP A 72 36.03 -21.70 -18.32
C ASP A 72 36.47 -22.16 -19.70
N ASN A 73 36.64 -21.21 -20.64
CA ASN A 73 37.14 -21.54 -21.99
C ASN A 73 38.63 -21.24 -22.07
N ALA A 74 39.39 -22.23 -22.53
CA ALA A 74 40.77 -22.01 -22.93
C ALA A 74 40.82 -21.85 -24.46
N ASN A 75 41.35 -20.72 -24.95
CA ASN A 75 41.63 -20.54 -26.36
C ASN A 75 42.88 -21.35 -26.74
N SER A 76 42.99 -21.65 -28.06
CA SER A 76 44.14 -22.40 -28.63
C SER A 76 45.51 -21.77 -28.37
N GLY A 77 45.56 -20.55 -27.82
CA GLY A 77 46.77 -19.86 -27.38
C GLY A 77 47.07 -19.88 -25.89
N GLY A 78 46.39 -20.74 -25.10
CA GLY A 78 46.66 -20.89 -23.66
C GLY A 78 46.02 -19.85 -22.72
N ASN A 79 45.39 -18.80 -23.24
CA ASN A 79 44.72 -17.80 -22.44
C ASN A 79 43.34 -18.34 -21.97
N LYS A 80 43.18 -18.45 -20.67
CA LYS A 80 41.90 -18.87 -20.09
C LYS A 80 41.00 -17.64 -19.96
N HIS A 81 39.76 -17.79 -20.39
CA HIS A 81 38.73 -16.76 -20.20
C HIS A 81 37.57 -17.38 -19.40
N LEU A 82 37.16 -16.71 -18.35
CA LEU A 82 35.99 -17.10 -17.59
C LEU A 82 34.76 -16.32 -18.12
N ASN A 83 33.83 -17.03 -18.72
CA ASN A 83 32.56 -16.45 -19.21
C ASN A 83 31.45 -16.77 -18.20
N ILE A 84 30.86 -15.74 -17.65
CA ILE A 84 29.71 -15.85 -16.75
C ILE A 84 28.48 -15.28 -17.45
N LYS A 85 27.51 -16.14 -17.72
CA LYS A 85 26.20 -15.73 -18.26
C LYS A 85 25.22 -15.52 -17.11
N THR A 86 24.72 -14.30 -16.96
CA THR A 86 23.74 -13.95 -15.97
C THR A 86 22.45 -13.47 -16.63
N ARG A 87 21.30 -13.75 -16.01
CA ARG A 87 20.00 -13.23 -16.42
C ARG A 87 19.52 -12.25 -15.37
N LYS A 88 19.32 -11.01 -15.79
CA LYS A 88 18.69 -9.97 -15.00
C LYS A 88 17.21 -9.91 -15.39
N THR A 89 16.33 -10.13 -14.44
CA THR A 89 14.89 -10.01 -14.60
C THR A 89 14.41 -8.79 -13.82
N GLU A 90 13.89 -7.82 -14.53
CA GLU A 90 13.26 -6.63 -13.96
C GLU A 90 11.75 -6.79 -13.96
N HIS A 91 11.14 -6.62 -12.81
CA HIS A 91 9.70 -6.67 -12.67
C HIS A 91 9.21 -5.32 -12.14
N ARG A 92 8.34 -4.67 -12.91
CA ARG A 92 7.69 -3.42 -12.55
C ARG A 92 6.20 -3.65 -12.41
N GLU A 93 5.67 -3.39 -11.23
CA GLU A 93 4.25 -3.49 -10.95
C GLU A 93 3.74 -2.12 -10.53
N ASN A 94 2.79 -1.60 -11.27
CA ASN A 94 2.10 -0.35 -10.98
C ASN A 94 0.68 -0.66 -10.54
N GLY A 95 0.41 -0.44 -9.26
CA GLY A 95 -0.93 -0.57 -8.68
C GLY A 95 -1.59 0.81 -8.55
N THR A 96 -2.79 0.96 -9.09
CA THR A 96 -3.58 2.18 -8.91
C THR A 96 -4.91 1.84 -8.24
N PHE A 97 -5.15 2.46 -7.10
CA PHE A 97 -6.41 2.36 -6.37
C PHE A 97 -7.33 3.50 -6.81
N HIS A 98 -8.36 3.17 -7.61
CA HIS A 98 -9.17 4.18 -8.29
C HIS A 98 -10.37 4.65 -7.49
N ALA A 99 -11.03 3.77 -6.78
CA ALA A 99 -12.22 4.11 -6.05
C ALA A 99 -12.19 3.41 -4.70
N VAL A 100 -12.01 4.21 -3.66
CA VAL A 100 -12.12 3.74 -2.30
C VAL A 100 -13.21 4.54 -1.65
N SER A 101 -14.26 3.87 -1.23
CA SER A 101 -15.35 4.47 -0.50
C SER A 101 -15.69 3.60 0.71
N SER A 102 -16.18 4.22 1.74
CA SER A 102 -16.70 3.51 2.90
C SER A 102 -18.06 4.06 3.31
N LEU A 103 -18.98 3.15 3.53
CA LEU A 103 -20.23 3.41 4.22
C LEU A 103 -20.10 2.85 5.63
N GLY A 104 -20.36 3.66 6.66
CA GLY A 104 -20.17 3.26 8.04
C GLY A 104 -21.37 3.58 8.91
N LEU A 105 -21.50 2.78 9.97
CA LEU A 105 -22.42 3.02 11.08
C LEU A 105 -21.59 3.14 12.34
N SER A 106 -21.84 4.21 13.11
CA SER A 106 -21.10 4.53 14.33
C SER A 106 -22.04 4.65 15.50
N THR A 107 -21.62 4.15 16.65
CA THR A 107 -22.23 4.43 17.96
C THR A 107 -21.22 5.25 18.75
N ILE A 108 -21.65 6.40 19.25
CA ILE A 108 -20.78 7.38 19.88
C ILE A 108 -21.39 7.78 21.20
N TYR A 109 -20.55 7.88 22.23
CA TYR A 109 -20.91 8.41 23.52
C TYR A 109 -20.26 9.76 23.74
N ASP A 110 -21.06 10.80 23.99
CA ASP A 110 -20.63 12.16 24.30
C ASP A 110 -20.63 12.34 25.82
N PHE A 111 -19.48 12.73 26.37
CA PHE A 111 -19.36 13.03 27.80
C PHE A 111 -19.87 14.45 28.06
N ASP A 112 -20.84 14.56 28.92
CA ASP A 112 -21.29 15.87 29.38
C ASP A 112 -20.32 16.38 30.47
N THR A 113 -19.59 17.43 30.13
CA THR A 113 -18.63 18.06 31.08
C THR A 113 -19.18 19.34 31.71
N GLY A 114 -20.44 19.69 31.43
CA GLY A 114 -21.01 20.97 31.83
C GLY A 114 -20.37 22.19 31.17
N SER A 115 -19.51 21.96 30.17
CA SER A 115 -18.77 22.99 29.45
C SER A 115 -19.08 22.95 27.92
N ARG A 116 -18.52 23.91 27.18
CA ARG A 116 -18.61 23.91 25.71
C ARG A 116 -17.83 22.76 25.07
N PHE A 117 -16.91 22.15 25.82
CA PHE A 117 -16.10 21.03 25.34
C PHE A 117 -16.81 19.72 25.67
N LYS A 118 -17.11 18.94 24.64
CA LYS A 118 -17.78 17.63 24.73
C LYS A 118 -16.87 16.55 24.17
N PRO A 119 -16.03 15.94 25.02
CA PRO A 119 -15.26 14.78 24.60
C PRO A 119 -16.19 13.65 24.19
N TYR A 120 -15.75 12.82 23.26
CA TYR A 120 -16.52 11.65 22.84
C TYR A 120 -15.62 10.46 22.52
N ILE A 121 -16.20 9.29 22.67
CA ILE A 121 -15.63 8.03 22.21
C ILE A 121 -16.68 7.28 21.38
N GLY A 122 -16.26 6.41 20.50
CA GLY A 122 -17.21 5.64 19.70
C GLY A 122 -16.59 4.45 19.01
N MET A 123 -17.49 3.58 18.55
CA MET A 123 -17.18 2.44 17.71
C MET A 123 -17.82 2.62 16.35
N ARG A 124 -17.19 2.06 15.32
CA ARG A 124 -17.67 2.15 13.95
C ARG A 124 -17.52 0.81 13.24
N VAL A 125 -18.58 0.39 12.57
CA VAL A 125 -18.56 -0.68 11.59
C VAL A 125 -18.70 -0.06 10.22
N ALA A 126 -17.85 -0.44 9.27
CA ALA A 126 -17.89 0.14 7.95
C ALA A 126 -17.73 -0.89 6.85
N TYR A 127 -18.46 -0.68 5.78
CA TYR A 127 -18.34 -1.42 4.54
C TYR A 127 -17.49 -0.62 3.55
N GLY A 128 -16.31 -1.16 3.25
CA GLY A 128 -15.37 -0.55 2.33
C GLY A 128 -15.43 -1.20 0.96
N HIS A 129 -15.44 -0.37 -0.08
CA HIS A 129 -15.33 -0.79 -1.47
C HIS A 129 -14.04 -0.24 -2.06
N VAL A 130 -13.20 -1.14 -2.59
CA VAL A 130 -11.89 -0.79 -3.16
C VAL A 130 -11.82 -1.36 -4.57
N ARG A 131 -11.57 -0.49 -5.54
CA ARG A 131 -11.20 -0.90 -6.91
C ARG A 131 -9.73 -0.61 -7.13
N HIS A 132 -8.99 -1.63 -7.50
CA HIS A 132 -7.60 -1.45 -7.86
C HIS A 132 -7.29 -2.05 -9.24
N GLN A 133 -6.39 -1.39 -9.93
CA GLN A 133 -5.87 -1.80 -11.21
C GLN A 133 -4.39 -2.09 -11.05
N VAL A 134 -3.96 -3.27 -11.47
CA VAL A 134 -2.57 -3.68 -11.45
C VAL A 134 -2.08 -3.81 -12.88
N ARG A 135 -0.97 -3.17 -13.18
CA ARG A 135 -0.21 -3.35 -14.42
C ARG A 135 1.17 -3.87 -14.08
N SER A 136 1.50 -5.04 -14.59
CA SER A 136 2.80 -5.66 -14.39
C SER A 136 3.54 -5.78 -15.72
N VAL A 137 4.81 -5.38 -15.74
CA VAL A 137 5.70 -5.52 -16.88
C VAL A 137 6.96 -6.23 -16.42
N GLN A 138 7.36 -7.27 -17.16
CA GLN A 138 8.58 -8.01 -16.91
C GLN A 138 9.51 -7.89 -18.10
N GLN A 139 10.76 -7.46 -17.86
CA GLN A 139 11.83 -7.41 -18.84
C GLN A 139 12.98 -8.29 -18.41
N GLU A 140 13.50 -9.07 -19.32
CA GLU A 140 14.66 -9.94 -19.09
C GLU A 140 15.82 -9.45 -19.95
N THR A 141 17.01 -9.36 -19.33
CA THR A 141 18.26 -9.01 -20.00
C THR A 141 19.29 -10.09 -19.67
N GLU A 142 19.85 -10.71 -20.69
CA GLU A 142 21.00 -11.60 -20.50
C GLU A 142 22.28 -10.79 -20.60
N ILE A 143 23.22 -11.03 -19.69
CA ILE A 143 24.50 -10.35 -19.63
C ILE A 143 25.57 -11.42 -19.65
N VAL A 144 26.43 -11.39 -20.66
CA VAL A 144 27.63 -12.24 -20.72
C VAL A 144 28.81 -11.40 -20.27
N THR A 145 29.42 -11.78 -19.17
CA THR A 145 30.62 -11.12 -18.64
C THR A 145 31.83 -12.03 -18.87
N THR A 146 32.80 -11.54 -19.60
CA THR A 146 34.07 -12.23 -19.87
C THR A 146 35.16 -11.65 -18.98
N TYR A 147 35.82 -12.53 -18.25
CA TYR A 147 36.96 -12.19 -17.40
C TYR A 147 38.22 -12.79 -18.05
N PRO A 148 39.06 -11.97 -18.68
CA PRO A 148 40.33 -12.41 -19.23
C PRO A 148 41.31 -12.77 -18.11
N SER A 149 42.11 -13.79 -18.32
CA SER A 149 43.16 -14.20 -17.34
C SER A 149 44.46 -13.42 -17.47
N ASP A 150 44.57 -12.58 -18.50
CA ASP A 150 45.75 -11.74 -18.79
C ASP A 150 45.77 -10.40 -18.01
N GLY A 151 44.79 -10.19 -17.12
CA GLY A 151 44.64 -8.96 -16.36
C GLY A 151 43.98 -7.80 -17.11
N SER A 152 43.54 -8.03 -18.34
CA SER A 152 42.79 -7.03 -19.10
C SER A 152 41.40 -6.77 -18.49
N ALA A 153 40.79 -5.64 -18.88
CA ALA A 153 39.49 -5.24 -18.34
C ALA A 153 38.39 -6.24 -18.70
N LYS A 154 37.52 -6.54 -17.72
CA LYS A 154 36.33 -7.37 -17.95
C LYS A 154 35.39 -6.70 -18.97
N THR A 155 34.87 -7.48 -19.90
CA THR A 155 33.89 -7.04 -20.87
C THR A 155 32.52 -7.60 -20.53
N SER A 156 31.48 -6.76 -20.55
CA SER A 156 30.10 -7.19 -20.32
C SER A 156 29.23 -6.80 -21.52
N VAL A 157 28.60 -7.78 -22.13
CA VAL A 157 27.72 -7.58 -23.28
C VAL A 157 26.29 -7.88 -22.85
N PRO A 158 25.44 -6.87 -22.72
CA PRO A 158 24.01 -7.06 -22.46
C PRO A 158 23.27 -7.43 -23.76
N SER A 159 22.35 -8.37 -23.66
CA SER A 159 21.41 -8.72 -24.72
C SER A 159 20.00 -8.63 -24.15
N GLU A 160 19.21 -7.69 -24.63
CA GLU A 160 17.83 -7.53 -24.22
C GLU A 160 16.95 -8.57 -24.89
N MET A 161 16.16 -9.27 -24.08
CA MET A 161 15.12 -10.17 -24.60
C MET A 161 13.84 -9.39 -24.89
N PRO A 162 13.01 -9.87 -25.83
CA PRO A 162 11.70 -9.26 -26.06
C PRO A 162 10.93 -9.14 -24.75
N PRO A 163 10.34 -7.97 -24.45
CA PRO A 163 9.57 -7.80 -23.21
C PRO A 163 8.38 -8.76 -23.21
N LYS A 164 8.13 -9.38 -22.06
CA LYS A 164 6.93 -10.21 -21.90
C LYS A 164 5.67 -9.33 -22.00
N PRO A 165 4.55 -9.88 -22.50
CA PRO A 165 3.29 -9.14 -22.58
C PRO A 165 2.93 -8.53 -21.22
N ALA A 166 2.53 -7.27 -21.23
CA ALA A 166 2.12 -6.59 -20.04
C ALA A 166 0.85 -7.24 -19.46
N TYR A 167 0.91 -7.62 -18.19
CA TYR A 167 -0.25 -8.14 -17.49
C TYR A 167 -1.09 -6.99 -16.96
N HIS A 168 -2.39 -7.02 -17.22
CA HIS A 168 -3.37 -6.05 -16.80
C HIS A 168 -4.47 -6.75 -15.99
N GLU A 169 -4.67 -6.34 -14.76
CA GLU A 169 -5.75 -6.89 -13.93
C GLU A 169 -6.52 -5.77 -13.23
N ASN A 170 -7.84 -5.83 -13.33
CA ASN A 170 -8.75 -4.98 -12.58
C ASN A 170 -9.42 -5.83 -11.50
N ARG A 171 -9.20 -5.47 -10.24
CA ARG A 171 -9.81 -6.15 -9.10
C ARG A 171 -10.72 -5.19 -8.33
N SER A 172 -11.84 -5.73 -7.88
CA SER A 172 -12.76 -5.05 -6.98
C SER A 172 -12.88 -5.86 -5.70
N SER A 173 -12.58 -5.24 -4.59
CA SER A 173 -12.65 -5.87 -3.27
C SER A 173 -13.64 -5.13 -2.40
N ARG A 174 -14.46 -5.89 -1.68
CA ARG A 174 -15.43 -5.40 -0.72
C ARG A 174 -15.08 -5.97 0.64
N ARG A 175 -15.03 -5.11 1.67
CA ARG A 175 -14.62 -5.53 3.02
C ARG A 175 -15.44 -4.85 4.09
N LEU A 176 -15.75 -5.62 5.12
CA LEU A 176 -16.26 -5.10 6.38
C LEU A 176 -15.07 -4.75 7.28
N GLY A 177 -15.09 -3.55 7.85
CA GLY A 177 -14.06 -3.07 8.77
C GLY A 177 -14.67 -2.64 10.09
N PHE A 178 -13.85 -2.73 11.14
CA PHE A 178 -14.21 -2.29 12.49
C PHE A 178 -13.24 -1.18 12.91
N GLY A 179 -13.76 -0.20 13.63
CA GLY A 179 -12.95 0.91 14.09
C GLY A 179 -13.39 1.47 15.42
N ALA A 180 -12.48 2.23 16.01
CA ALA A 180 -12.74 3.03 17.18
C ALA A 180 -12.46 4.49 16.85
N MET A 181 -13.15 5.39 17.53
CA MET A 181 -12.96 6.83 17.38
C MET A 181 -12.98 7.51 18.75
N ALA A 182 -12.24 8.61 18.83
CA ALA A 182 -12.27 9.51 19.96
C ALA A 182 -12.07 10.95 19.46
N GLY A 183 -12.61 11.91 20.17
CA GLY A 183 -12.46 13.29 19.81
C GLY A 183 -13.11 14.25 20.80
N VAL A 184 -13.19 15.50 20.37
CA VAL A 184 -13.81 16.56 21.16
C VAL A 184 -14.69 17.41 20.24
N GLY A 185 -15.92 17.65 20.66
CA GLY A 185 -16.82 18.64 20.10
C GLY A 185 -16.71 19.94 20.88
N ILE A 186 -16.79 21.07 20.19
CA ILE A 186 -16.83 22.39 20.80
C ILE A 186 -18.09 23.09 20.32
N ASP A 187 -19.02 23.37 21.22
CA ASP A 187 -20.24 24.09 20.90
C ASP A 187 -19.91 25.58 20.68
N VAL A 188 -20.04 26.03 19.45
CA VAL A 188 -19.71 27.41 19.00
C VAL A 188 -20.94 28.31 18.88
N ALA A 189 -22.11 27.70 18.63
CA ALA A 189 -23.39 28.38 18.58
C ALA A 189 -24.51 27.39 18.93
N PRO A 190 -25.73 27.86 19.21
CA PRO A 190 -26.88 26.99 19.39
C PRO A 190 -27.05 26.04 18.21
N GLY A 191 -27.01 24.73 18.47
CA GLY A 191 -27.10 23.70 17.46
C GLY A 191 -25.84 23.48 16.59
N LEU A 192 -24.77 24.27 16.75
CA LEU A 192 -23.55 24.16 15.94
C LEU A 192 -22.35 23.74 16.78
N THR A 193 -21.77 22.60 16.47
CA THR A 193 -20.59 22.04 17.13
C THR A 193 -19.45 21.85 16.13
N LEU A 194 -18.25 22.29 16.48
CA LEU A 194 -17.03 21.94 15.75
C LEU A 194 -16.46 20.65 16.36
N ASP A 195 -16.20 19.68 15.52
CA ASP A 195 -15.66 18.36 15.92
C ASP A 195 -14.22 18.21 15.45
N ALA A 196 -13.31 17.87 16.39
CA ALA A 196 -11.97 17.41 16.12
C ALA A 196 -11.82 15.97 16.62
N GLY A 197 -11.38 15.06 15.79
CA GLY A 197 -11.37 13.66 16.18
C GLY A 197 -10.30 12.83 15.50
N TYR A 198 -10.08 11.66 16.05
CA TYR A 198 -9.20 10.64 15.54
C TYR A 198 -9.96 9.34 15.40
N ARG A 199 -9.75 8.64 14.29
CA ARG A 199 -10.35 7.35 13.99
C ARG A 199 -9.29 6.33 13.62
N TYR A 200 -9.39 5.16 14.22
CA TYR A 200 -8.65 3.97 13.84
C TYR A 200 -9.60 2.97 13.22
N HIS A 201 -9.23 2.44 12.04
CA HIS A 201 -10.03 1.42 11.37
C HIS A 201 -9.17 0.24 10.98
N TYR A 202 -9.68 -0.94 11.23
CA TYR A 202 -9.11 -2.21 10.81
C TYR A 202 -10.03 -2.85 9.76
N TRP A 203 -9.51 -3.03 8.55
CA TRP A 203 -10.26 -3.56 7.41
C TRP A 203 -10.01 -5.05 7.14
N GLY A 204 -9.28 -5.73 8.03
CA GLY A 204 -8.90 -7.12 7.87
C GLY A 204 -7.68 -7.31 6.95
N ARG A 205 -7.57 -8.49 6.38
CA ARG A 205 -6.52 -8.84 5.42
C ARG A 205 -7.06 -8.71 4.00
N LEU A 206 -6.37 -7.93 3.19
CA LEU A 206 -6.57 -7.87 1.74
C LEU A 206 -5.40 -8.62 1.11
N GLU A 207 -5.65 -9.78 0.50
CA GLU A 207 -4.64 -10.66 -0.14
C GLU A 207 -3.53 -11.03 0.84
N ASN A 208 -3.05 -11.09 1.67
CA ASN A 208 -1.97 -11.30 2.64
C ASN A 208 -1.50 -10.03 3.37
N THR A 209 -2.12 -8.87 3.08
CA THR A 209 -1.74 -7.60 3.69
C THR A 209 -2.76 -7.14 4.71
N ARG A 210 -2.33 -6.75 5.90
CA ARG A 210 -3.20 -6.14 6.91
C ARG A 210 -3.46 -4.69 6.53
N PHE A 211 -4.74 -4.35 6.40
CA PHE A 211 -5.15 -3.02 6.02
C PHE A 211 -5.69 -2.26 7.23
N LYS A 212 -5.05 -1.14 7.55
CA LYS A 212 -5.41 -0.27 8.67
C LYS A 212 -5.43 1.18 8.22
N THR A 213 -6.37 1.96 8.72
CA THR A 213 -6.41 3.40 8.49
C THR A 213 -6.38 4.15 9.81
N HIS A 214 -5.64 5.24 9.80
CA HIS A 214 -5.56 6.23 10.86
C HIS A 214 -6.01 7.55 10.26
N GLU A 215 -7.03 8.16 10.82
CA GLU A 215 -7.65 9.36 10.28
C GLU A 215 -7.74 10.42 11.37
N ALA A 216 -7.12 11.58 11.16
CA ALA A 216 -7.46 12.80 11.88
C ALA A 216 -8.59 13.51 11.14
N SER A 217 -9.59 13.97 11.82
CA SER A 217 -10.77 14.61 11.22
C SER A 217 -11.08 15.93 11.89
N LEU A 218 -11.44 16.90 11.07
CA LEU A 218 -12.06 18.14 11.49
C LEU A 218 -13.43 18.22 10.79
N GLY A 219 -14.45 18.63 11.49
CA GLY A 219 -15.79 18.68 10.94
C GLY A 219 -16.68 19.68 11.65
N MET A 220 -17.84 19.91 11.06
CA MET A 220 -18.93 20.68 11.67
C MET A 220 -20.14 19.76 11.80
N ARG A 221 -20.80 19.85 12.93
CA ARG A 221 -22.05 19.15 13.20
C ARG A 221 -23.13 20.17 13.51
N TYR A 222 -24.22 20.06 12.77
CA TYR A 222 -25.41 20.86 13.03
C TYR A 222 -26.51 19.96 13.60
N ARG A 223 -27.15 20.44 14.66
CA ARG A 223 -28.26 19.78 15.34
C ARG A 223 -29.53 20.62 15.15
N PHE A 224 -30.54 20.03 14.59
CA PHE A 224 -31.84 20.61 14.33
C PHE A 224 -32.94 19.91 15.13
#